data_8443fbe58edaa63a86d905f732ea956a
#
_entry.id   8443fbe58edaa63a86d905f732ea956a
#
_cell.length_a   1.000
_cell.length_b   1.000
_cell.length_c   1.000
_cell.angle_alpha   90.00
_cell.angle_beta   90.00
_cell.angle_gamma   90.00
#
_symmetry.space_group_name_H-M   'P 1'
#
loop_
_entity.id
_entity.type
_entity.pdbx_description
1 polymer ?
#
loop_
_entity_poly.entity_id
_entity_poly.type
_entity_poly.pdbx_seq_one_letter_code
_entity_poly.pdbx_strand_id
1 'polypeptide(L)'
;MRKFATLSALAALAGALSVPSPSLAARQAAPALDVFDIFYRKVNDYGVQLVDWQGYLANPYIELTVRAPKVPGISYPLKVDLQAKGTSRLMFNMPSELTATGATKSFTLTGPADREVVRLAIHSKQSSGQDELHQWIMKTTDASGGTNTQTMPIRVQQDEKTPLKPSIPIDFDYRYDNITGYFKDPGVRKAAEAAVRNWFAFFDLRPFDTVPAGDEVNKLPGDDWQNEVEVSNAKPYNGMYVWFRGIQTPYSTGYPTINGKFHTQNVKPTPYHRSTSMILEYDEQLMKLFTSLGDEDWWKTDLGQVIDVEGLVMHEYGHAVAFHSDWQGMADYVAGKGKDDQEVIDYQGYPVPLDSSYHVPGDDPYWDRLSGQSGGWRHVFPTRRWELTKLSLLIAENAGWKLNRKLTPFLKPSIETSAVPAAKTGAAYQQRLQAKGGVPFYDWQVVEGSLPAGLSLDRFTGAITGTPTTAGTATFTVQLRDNDKLSTPVTREYELTVA
;
A
#
# COMPACT_ATOMS: atom_id res chain seq x y z
N MET A 1 -15.79 45.52 -97.38
CA MET A 1 -16.88 44.80 -98.04
C MET A 1 -17.23 43.55 -97.24
N ARG A 2 -18.49 43.38 -96.89
CA ARG A 2 -19.25 42.15 -96.66
C ARG A 2 -18.68 41.18 -95.60
N LYS A 3 -19.42 40.53 -94.75
CA LYS A 3 -20.89 40.46 -94.48
C LYS A 3 -21.04 39.86 -93.08
N PHE A 4 -22.10 40.23 -92.42
CA PHE A 4 -22.63 39.66 -91.21
C PHE A 4 -22.98 38.15 -91.32
N ALA A 5 -22.78 37.40 -90.22
CA ALA A 5 -23.62 36.25 -89.94
C ALA A 5 -23.71 36.08 -88.41
N THR A 6 -24.90 36.30 -87.92
CA THR A 6 -25.37 36.03 -86.55
C THR A 6 -25.52 34.52 -86.36
N LEU A 7 -25.07 33.98 -85.22
CA LEU A 7 -25.55 32.70 -84.74
C LEU A 7 -25.86 32.76 -83.23
N SER A 8 -27.01 32.24 -82.96
CA SER A 8 -27.75 32.32 -81.71
C SER A 8 -27.09 31.62 -80.55
N ALA A 9 -27.27 32.15 -79.36
CA ALA A 9 -26.88 31.56 -78.09
C ALA A 9 -27.78 30.38 -77.67
N LEU A 10 -27.18 29.25 -77.41
CA LEU A 10 -27.79 28.17 -76.63
C LEU A 10 -27.24 28.26 -75.20
N ALA A 11 -28.09 28.67 -74.23
CA ALA A 11 -27.77 28.62 -72.85
C ALA A 11 -27.86 27.17 -72.34
N ALA A 12 -26.73 26.57 -72.03
CA ALA A 12 -26.69 25.32 -71.29
C ALA A 12 -26.77 25.63 -69.76
N LEU A 13 -27.87 25.22 -69.13
CA LEU A 13 -27.98 25.14 -67.67
C LEU A 13 -27.03 24.06 -67.16
N ALA A 14 -25.88 24.46 -66.62
CA ALA A 14 -25.04 23.60 -65.79
C ALA A 14 -25.63 23.60 -64.37
N GLY A 15 -26.41 22.56 -64.07
CA GLY A 15 -26.81 22.25 -62.71
C GLY A 15 -25.57 21.92 -61.89
N ALA A 16 -25.17 22.78 -60.99
CA ALA A 16 -24.17 22.50 -59.99
C ALA A 16 -24.73 21.45 -59.02
N LEU A 17 -24.33 20.20 -59.19
CA LEU A 17 -24.45 19.18 -58.17
C LEU A 17 -23.57 19.60 -56.97
N SER A 18 -24.18 20.21 -55.94
CA SER A 18 -23.53 20.37 -54.65
C SER A 18 -23.29 19.00 -54.06
N VAL A 19 -22.04 18.53 -54.13
CA VAL A 19 -21.58 17.43 -53.34
C VAL A 19 -21.73 17.86 -51.88
N PRO A 20 -22.54 17.18 -51.06
CA PRO A 20 -22.62 17.53 -49.65
C PRO A 20 -21.21 17.32 -49.07
N SER A 21 -20.67 18.36 -48.45
CA SER A 21 -19.47 18.25 -47.63
C SER A 21 -19.69 17.10 -46.67
N PRO A 22 -18.72 16.20 -46.49
CA PRO A 22 -18.87 15.14 -45.53
C PRO A 22 -19.16 15.81 -44.16
N SER A 23 -20.34 15.53 -43.61
CA SER A 23 -20.67 15.94 -42.28
C SER A 23 -19.50 15.52 -41.38
N LEU A 24 -18.93 16.44 -40.60
CA LEU A 24 -18.04 16.06 -39.55
C LEU A 24 -18.83 15.06 -38.69
N ALA A 25 -18.61 13.76 -38.92
CA ALA A 25 -19.10 12.73 -38.04
C ALA A 25 -18.59 13.15 -36.65
N ALA A 26 -19.50 13.28 -35.71
CA ALA A 26 -19.13 13.63 -34.33
C ALA A 26 -18.01 12.65 -33.93
N ARG A 27 -16.82 13.21 -33.67
CA ARG A 27 -15.69 12.38 -33.27
C ARG A 27 -16.10 11.58 -32.05
N GLN A 28 -15.99 10.28 -32.14
CA GLN A 28 -16.25 9.41 -31.00
C GLN A 28 -15.30 9.82 -29.87
N ALA A 29 -15.80 10.00 -28.68
CA ALA A 29 -14.95 10.30 -27.53
C ALA A 29 -14.00 9.12 -27.26
N ALA A 30 -12.79 9.41 -26.82
CA ALA A 30 -11.89 8.36 -26.34
C ALA A 30 -12.57 7.56 -25.22
N PRO A 31 -12.21 6.28 -25.02
CA PRO A 31 -12.82 5.46 -24.00
C PRO A 31 -12.48 5.96 -22.60
N ALA A 32 -13.41 5.78 -21.68
CA ALA A 32 -13.10 5.81 -20.27
C ALA A 32 -12.24 4.59 -19.92
N LEU A 33 -11.15 4.78 -19.18
CA LEU A 33 -10.26 3.71 -18.78
C LEU A 33 -10.74 3.06 -17.48
N ASP A 34 -10.48 1.78 -17.33
CA ASP A 34 -10.69 1.04 -16.11
C ASP A 34 -9.46 1.14 -15.20
N VAL A 35 -9.67 1.45 -13.94
CA VAL A 35 -8.62 1.51 -12.92
C VAL A 35 -8.92 0.46 -11.85
N PHE A 36 -7.90 -0.33 -11.53
CA PHE A 36 -7.99 -1.42 -10.56
C PHE A 36 -6.95 -1.23 -9.45
N ASP A 37 -7.33 -1.55 -8.24
CA ASP A 37 -6.38 -1.68 -7.13
C ASP A 37 -5.58 -3.00 -7.21
N ILE A 38 -4.70 -3.23 -6.25
CA ILE A 38 -3.87 -4.45 -6.17
C ILE A 38 -4.71 -5.72 -5.98
N PHE A 39 -5.93 -5.61 -5.51
CA PHE A 39 -6.87 -6.73 -5.36
C PHE A 39 -7.78 -6.90 -6.59
N TYR A 40 -7.47 -6.22 -7.69
CA TYR A 40 -8.25 -6.22 -8.93
C TYR A 40 -9.70 -5.72 -8.78
N ARG A 41 -9.97 -4.90 -7.77
CA ARG A 41 -11.26 -4.22 -7.65
C ARG A 41 -11.25 -2.97 -8.51
N LYS A 42 -12.31 -2.78 -9.28
CA LYS A 42 -12.47 -1.57 -10.09
C LYS A 42 -12.76 -0.37 -9.18
N VAL A 43 -11.89 0.63 -9.20
CA VAL A 43 -11.96 1.78 -8.28
C VAL A 43 -12.51 3.05 -8.93
N ASN A 44 -12.91 3.00 -10.20
CA ASN A 44 -13.44 4.16 -10.92
C ASN A 44 -14.61 4.86 -10.20
N ASP A 45 -15.50 4.08 -9.61
CA ASP A 45 -16.75 4.60 -9.06
C ASP A 45 -16.59 5.17 -7.64
N TYR A 46 -15.55 4.77 -6.90
CA TYR A 46 -15.34 5.19 -5.53
C TYR A 46 -13.96 5.79 -5.24
N GLY A 47 -13.06 5.77 -6.24
CA GLY A 47 -11.73 6.38 -6.12
C GLY A 47 -10.74 5.57 -5.31
N VAL A 48 -9.74 6.24 -4.79
CA VAL A 48 -8.63 5.61 -4.06
C VAL A 48 -8.40 6.30 -2.72
N GLN A 49 -7.91 5.54 -1.77
CA GLN A 49 -7.56 6.04 -0.45
C GLN A 49 -6.10 5.73 -0.13
N LEU A 50 -5.42 6.73 0.40
CA LEU A 50 -4.13 6.65 1.05
C LEU A 50 -4.33 6.81 2.54
N VAL A 51 -3.51 6.13 3.32
CA VAL A 51 -3.45 6.32 4.77
C VAL A 51 -2.11 6.95 5.09
N ASP A 52 -2.14 8.15 5.63
CA ASP A 52 -0.96 8.84 6.13
C ASP A 52 -0.68 8.32 7.55
N TRP A 53 0.00 7.21 7.62
CA TRP A 53 0.25 6.49 8.84
C TRP A 53 1.74 6.38 9.09
N GLN A 54 2.16 6.73 10.27
CA GLN A 54 3.56 6.53 10.65
C GLN A 54 3.81 5.07 11.06
N GLY A 55 4.34 4.29 10.14
CA GLY A 55 5.15 3.13 10.49
C GLY A 55 4.50 1.76 10.56
N TYR A 56 3.18 1.60 10.38
CA TYR A 56 2.55 0.27 10.47
C TYR A 56 1.47 0.11 9.43
N LEU A 57 1.56 -0.92 8.59
CA LEU A 57 0.57 -1.20 7.55
C LEU A 57 0.21 0.05 6.73
N ALA A 58 1.10 1.04 6.81
CA ALA A 58 0.95 2.28 6.09
C ALA A 58 1.03 1.97 4.59
N ASN A 59 0.09 2.49 3.85
CA ASN A 59 0.23 2.60 2.42
C ASN A 59 0.64 4.04 2.09
N PRO A 60 1.92 4.41 2.21
CA PRO A 60 2.41 5.72 1.80
C PRO A 60 2.25 5.88 0.30
N TYR A 61 2.13 4.77 -0.41
CA TYR A 61 1.72 4.70 -1.81
C TYR A 61 0.80 3.50 -2.05
N ILE A 62 0.06 3.58 -3.14
CA ILE A 62 -0.72 2.46 -3.67
C ILE A 62 -0.35 2.21 -5.12
N GLU A 63 -0.41 0.97 -5.55
CA GLU A 63 -0.29 0.61 -6.96
C GLU A 63 -1.68 0.46 -7.58
N LEU A 64 -1.86 1.07 -8.73
CA LEU A 64 -3.09 1.06 -9.50
C LEU A 64 -2.80 0.56 -10.90
N THR A 65 -3.60 -0.37 -11.39
CA THR A 65 -3.51 -0.84 -12.77
C THR A 65 -4.53 -0.09 -13.62
N VAL A 66 -4.06 0.62 -14.64
CA VAL A 66 -4.88 1.33 -15.63
C VAL A 66 -4.90 0.53 -16.93
N ARG A 67 -6.07 0.30 -17.46
CA ARG A 67 -6.25 -0.39 -18.76
C ARG A 67 -7.46 0.13 -19.53
N ALA A 68 -7.47 -0.11 -20.84
CA ALA A 68 -8.66 0.15 -21.64
C ALA A 68 -9.79 -0.84 -21.28
N PRO A 69 -11.05 -0.41 -21.35
CA PRO A 69 -12.19 -1.32 -21.17
C PRO A 69 -12.24 -2.32 -22.32
N LYS A 70 -12.83 -3.49 -22.06
CA LYS A 70 -13.01 -4.53 -23.08
C LYS A 70 -14.24 -4.22 -23.96
N VAL A 71 -14.17 -3.13 -24.73
CA VAL A 71 -15.23 -2.73 -25.66
C VAL A 71 -14.65 -2.62 -27.08
N PRO A 72 -15.43 -2.92 -28.13
CA PRO A 72 -14.98 -2.79 -29.52
C PRO A 72 -14.85 -1.32 -29.94
N GLY A 73 -14.11 -1.06 -31.02
CA GLY A 73 -14.05 0.25 -31.66
C GLY A 73 -13.09 1.26 -31.05
N ILE A 74 -12.23 0.85 -30.11
CA ILE A 74 -11.20 1.73 -29.55
C ILE A 74 -10.08 1.95 -30.57
N SER A 75 -9.71 3.20 -30.79
CA SER A 75 -8.63 3.63 -31.67
C SER A 75 -7.32 3.77 -30.90
N TYR A 76 -6.41 2.84 -31.06
CA TYR A 76 -5.07 2.86 -30.43
C TYR A 76 -4.04 3.57 -31.28
N PRO A 77 -2.96 4.16 -30.69
CA PRO A 77 -2.64 4.16 -29.28
C PRO A 77 -3.51 5.13 -28.47
N LEU A 78 -3.66 4.84 -27.17
CA LEU A 78 -4.28 5.74 -26.21
C LEU A 78 -3.18 6.45 -25.41
N LYS A 79 -3.05 7.76 -25.58
CA LYS A 79 -2.23 8.59 -24.72
C LYS A 79 -3.00 8.91 -23.44
N VAL A 80 -2.39 8.68 -22.30
CA VAL A 80 -2.98 8.91 -20.98
C VAL A 80 -2.14 9.91 -20.21
N ASP A 81 -2.76 11.02 -19.83
CA ASP A 81 -2.14 12.05 -19.01
C ASP A 81 -2.81 12.04 -17.63
N LEU A 82 -2.03 11.88 -16.57
CA LEU A 82 -2.46 11.84 -15.17
C LEU A 82 -2.10 13.16 -14.48
N GLN A 83 -2.98 13.64 -13.63
CA GLN A 83 -2.75 14.80 -12.79
C GLN A 83 -3.38 14.59 -11.41
N ALA A 84 -2.60 14.73 -10.35
CA ALA A 84 -3.11 14.90 -9.00
C ALA A 84 -3.48 16.38 -8.79
N LYS A 85 -4.69 16.64 -8.31
CA LYS A 85 -5.22 17.98 -8.10
C LYS A 85 -5.75 18.14 -6.68
N GLY A 86 -5.54 19.30 -6.11
CA GLY A 86 -6.02 19.67 -4.78
C GLY A 86 -4.93 19.74 -3.72
N THR A 87 -3.73 19.18 -3.99
CA THR A 87 -2.59 19.29 -3.09
C THR A 87 -1.27 19.08 -3.82
N SER A 88 -0.19 19.64 -3.27
CA SER A 88 1.19 19.31 -3.66
C SER A 88 1.73 18.05 -3.00
N ARG A 89 0.96 17.42 -2.09
CA ARG A 89 1.37 16.22 -1.35
C ARG A 89 1.32 14.95 -2.18
N LEU A 90 0.49 14.89 -3.21
CA LEU A 90 0.32 13.71 -4.05
C LEU A 90 1.36 13.68 -5.17
N MET A 91 1.96 12.51 -5.35
CA MET A 91 2.98 12.26 -6.35
C MET A 91 2.68 10.98 -7.10
N PHE A 92 3.00 10.99 -8.40
CA PHE A 92 2.96 9.77 -9.21
C PHE A 92 4.37 9.22 -9.44
N ASN A 93 4.45 7.90 -9.53
CA ASN A 93 5.64 7.18 -9.94
C ASN A 93 5.24 5.98 -10.80
N MET A 94 6.07 5.65 -11.76
CA MET A 94 5.93 4.43 -12.55
C MET A 94 6.88 3.37 -12.00
N PRO A 95 6.57 2.06 -12.12
CA PRO A 95 7.45 1.01 -11.61
C PRO A 95 8.89 1.04 -12.17
N SER A 96 9.07 1.62 -13.34
CA SER A 96 10.39 1.80 -13.98
C SER A 96 11.17 3.02 -13.46
N GLU A 97 10.57 3.87 -12.67
CA GLU A 97 11.18 5.09 -12.14
C GLU A 97 11.72 4.86 -10.74
N LEU A 98 12.90 5.43 -10.47
CA LEU A 98 13.55 5.28 -9.17
C LEU A 98 12.90 6.14 -8.08
N THR A 99 12.38 7.31 -8.46
CA THR A 99 11.83 8.27 -7.51
C THR A 99 10.49 8.86 -7.99
N ALA A 100 9.64 9.22 -7.05
CA ALA A 100 8.42 9.97 -7.34
C ALA A 100 8.75 11.48 -7.39
N THR A 101 8.52 12.10 -8.53
CA THR A 101 9.00 13.46 -8.78
C THR A 101 7.94 14.50 -9.03
N GLY A 102 6.65 14.14 -9.13
CA GLY A 102 5.64 15.15 -9.44
C GLY A 102 4.19 14.68 -9.40
N ALA A 103 3.32 15.66 -9.48
CA ALA A 103 1.87 15.50 -9.48
C ALA A 103 1.29 15.13 -10.86
N THR A 104 2.14 14.89 -11.86
CA THR A 104 1.73 14.54 -13.22
C THR A 104 2.55 13.40 -13.78
N LYS A 105 1.92 12.52 -14.55
CA LYS A 105 2.56 11.44 -15.31
C LYS A 105 1.83 11.24 -16.64
N SER A 106 2.54 10.69 -17.62
CA SER A 106 1.95 10.30 -18.90
C SER A 106 2.49 8.95 -19.33
N PHE A 107 1.64 8.16 -19.97
CA PHE A 107 2.00 6.89 -20.59
C PHE A 107 1.11 6.62 -21.81
N THR A 108 1.40 5.53 -22.52
CA THR A 108 0.66 5.16 -23.73
C THR A 108 0.27 3.70 -23.68
N LEU A 109 -1.01 3.40 -23.93
CA LEU A 109 -1.50 2.05 -24.14
C LEU A 109 -1.54 1.81 -25.65
N THR A 110 -0.80 0.81 -26.15
CA THR A 110 -0.61 0.56 -27.59
C THR A 110 -1.63 -0.42 -28.14
N GLY A 111 -2.33 -1.14 -27.28
CA GLY A 111 -3.32 -2.14 -27.70
C GLY A 111 -4.30 -2.53 -26.58
N PRO A 112 -5.30 -3.38 -26.91
CA PRO A 112 -6.38 -3.75 -25.97
C PRO A 112 -5.91 -4.64 -24.80
N ALA A 113 -4.74 -5.25 -24.92
CA ALA A 113 -4.14 -6.06 -23.85
C ALA A 113 -3.23 -5.25 -22.93
N ASP A 114 -2.89 -4.01 -23.34
CA ASP A 114 -1.96 -3.19 -22.58
C ASP A 114 -2.58 -2.70 -21.28
N ARG A 115 -1.71 -2.63 -20.31
CA ARG A 115 -1.99 -2.08 -18.99
C ARG A 115 -0.77 -1.35 -18.48
N GLU A 116 -0.99 -0.34 -17.68
CA GLU A 116 0.07 0.39 -17.01
C GLU A 116 -0.15 0.36 -15.51
N VAL A 117 0.93 0.16 -14.76
CA VAL A 117 0.91 0.25 -13.30
C VAL A 117 1.39 1.62 -12.90
N VAL A 118 0.56 2.33 -12.16
CA VAL A 118 0.86 3.65 -11.64
C VAL A 118 0.90 3.58 -10.12
N ARG A 119 1.94 4.11 -9.53
CA ARG A 119 2.04 4.30 -8.08
C ARG A 119 1.60 5.71 -7.73
N LEU A 120 0.75 5.81 -6.74
CA LEU A 120 0.30 7.07 -6.17
C LEU A 120 0.76 7.14 -4.72
N ALA A 121 1.58 8.13 -4.41
CA ALA A 121 2.14 8.35 -3.08
C ALA A 121 1.71 9.66 -2.47
N ILE A 122 1.88 9.75 -1.15
CA ILE A 122 1.64 10.96 -0.38
C ILE A 122 2.91 11.44 0.30
N HIS A 123 3.03 12.74 0.43
CA HIS A 123 4.12 13.40 1.14
C HIS A 123 3.70 13.69 2.59
N SER A 124 4.21 12.94 3.55
CA SER A 124 3.73 12.97 4.94
C SER A 124 4.06 14.24 5.71
N LYS A 125 5.22 14.86 5.47
CA LYS A 125 5.62 16.12 6.17
C LYS A 125 4.65 17.30 6.02
N GLN A 126 3.71 17.20 5.09
CA GLN A 126 2.73 18.27 4.85
C GLN A 126 1.35 17.90 5.41
N SER A 127 1.29 16.92 6.32
CA SER A 127 0.03 16.54 6.93
C SER A 127 -0.69 17.75 7.52
N SER A 128 -2.00 17.82 7.25
CA SER A 128 -2.88 18.82 7.84
C SER A 128 -3.39 18.42 9.22
N GLY A 129 -3.09 17.20 9.66
CA GLY A 129 -3.68 16.60 10.85
C GLY A 129 -5.16 16.24 10.71
N GLN A 130 -5.70 16.33 9.50
CA GLN A 130 -7.11 16.04 9.19
C GLN A 130 -7.21 15.24 7.90
N ASP A 131 -8.29 14.47 7.77
CA ASP A 131 -8.61 13.80 6.51
C ASP A 131 -8.69 14.80 5.36
N GLU A 132 -8.07 14.48 4.24
CA GLU A 132 -8.05 15.32 3.05
C GLU A 132 -8.76 14.63 1.88
N LEU A 133 -9.40 15.43 1.03
CA LEU A 133 -10.01 14.95 -0.20
C LEU A 133 -9.36 15.66 -1.40
N HIS A 134 -8.77 14.90 -2.27
CA HIS A 134 -8.11 15.34 -3.49
C HIS A 134 -8.73 14.69 -4.71
N GLN A 135 -8.20 14.97 -5.88
CA GLN A 135 -8.68 14.41 -7.13
C GLN A 135 -7.52 13.86 -7.96
N TRP A 136 -7.74 12.74 -8.59
CA TRP A 136 -6.95 12.24 -9.70
C TRP A 136 -7.71 12.48 -10.98
N ILE A 137 -7.12 13.27 -11.89
CA ILE A 137 -7.65 13.54 -13.22
C ILE A 137 -6.87 12.67 -14.20
N MET A 138 -7.58 11.91 -15.01
CA MET A 138 -7.03 11.08 -16.06
C MET A 138 -7.62 11.50 -17.38
N LYS A 139 -6.80 12.11 -18.26
CA LYS A 139 -7.18 12.48 -19.60
C LYS A 139 -6.67 11.45 -20.58
N THR A 140 -7.58 10.83 -21.32
CA THR A 140 -7.28 9.90 -22.39
C THR A 140 -7.44 10.59 -23.73
N THR A 141 -6.47 10.40 -24.64
CA THR A 141 -6.55 10.84 -26.04
C THR A 141 -6.30 9.63 -26.94
N ASP A 142 -7.23 9.33 -27.83
CA ASP A 142 -7.09 8.22 -28.77
C ASP A 142 -6.36 8.64 -30.06
N ALA A 143 -6.03 7.66 -30.91
CA ALA A 143 -5.31 7.90 -32.16
C ALA A 143 -6.10 8.77 -33.17
N SER A 144 -7.42 8.88 -33.03
CA SER A 144 -8.26 9.74 -33.87
C SER A 144 -8.34 11.19 -33.36
N GLY A 145 -7.74 11.46 -32.19
CA GLY A 145 -7.80 12.73 -31.49
C GLY A 145 -9.06 12.93 -30.65
N GLY A 146 -9.86 11.87 -30.46
CA GLY A 146 -10.93 11.83 -29.47
C GLY A 146 -10.37 11.94 -28.05
N THR A 147 -11.09 12.60 -27.15
CA THR A 147 -10.63 12.78 -25.76
C THR A 147 -11.71 12.33 -24.78
N ASN A 148 -11.27 11.85 -23.61
CA ASN A 148 -12.10 11.59 -22.47
C ASN A 148 -11.38 12.09 -21.21
N THR A 149 -12.12 12.60 -20.23
CA THR A 149 -11.55 13.02 -18.95
C THR A 149 -12.36 12.38 -17.83
N GLN A 150 -11.66 11.59 -17.02
CA GLN A 150 -12.20 10.96 -15.81
C GLN A 150 -11.61 11.65 -14.59
N THR A 151 -12.42 11.82 -13.57
CA THR A 151 -11.99 12.35 -12.29
C THR A 151 -12.33 11.32 -11.22
N MET A 152 -11.33 10.91 -10.47
CA MET A 152 -11.51 10.01 -9.33
C MET A 152 -11.13 10.73 -8.05
N PRO A 153 -11.90 10.58 -6.97
CA PRO A 153 -11.50 11.11 -5.68
C PRO A 153 -10.31 10.33 -5.14
N ILE A 154 -9.38 11.06 -4.50
CA ILE A 154 -8.30 10.53 -3.70
C ILE A 154 -8.53 11.02 -2.29
N ARG A 155 -8.71 10.11 -1.38
CA ARG A 155 -8.81 10.43 0.02
C ARG A 155 -7.50 10.12 0.71
N VAL A 156 -7.03 11.05 1.53
CA VAL A 156 -5.93 10.83 2.45
C VAL A 156 -6.52 10.81 3.85
N GLN A 157 -6.49 9.65 4.46
CA GLN A 157 -6.89 9.52 5.86
C GLN A 157 -5.68 9.78 6.74
N GLN A 158 -5.85 10.70 7.69
CA GLN A 158 -4.86 10.97 8.72
C GLN A 158 -5.06 10.00 9.87
N ASP A 159 -4.04 9.24 10.20
CA ASP A 159 -4.03 8.40 11.39
C ASP A 159 -2.78 8.68 12.22
N GLU A 160 -2.76 9.82 12.89
CA GLU A 160 -1.69 10.23 13.80
C GLU A 160 -1.81 9.58 15.19
N LYS A 161 -2.53 8.47 15.29
CA LYS A 161 -2.68 7.78 16.56
C LYS A 161 -1.33 7.38 17.12
N THR A 162 -1.30 7.31 18.43
CA THR A 162 -0.13 6.90 19.22
C THR A 162 0.52 5.67 18.60
N PRO A 163 1.82 5.71 18.29
CA PRO A 163 2.51 4.58 17.71
C PRO A 163 2.27 3.32 18.55
N LEU A 164 2.03 2.20 17.85
CA LEU A 164 1.93 0.91 18.52
C LEU A 164 3.23 0.63 19.26
N LYS A 165 3.11 -0.03 20.40
CA LYS A 165 4.27 -0.39 21.23
C LYS A 165 4.25 -1.89 21.48
N PRO A 166 5.41 -2.54 21.45
CA PRO A 166 5.54 -3.91 21.91
C PRO A 166 4.98 -4.08 23.32
N SER A 167 4.29 -5.19 23.53
CA SER A 167 3.74 -5.53 24.86
C SER A 167 4.78 -6.11 25.82
N ILE A 168 5.98 -6.41 25.32
CA ILE A 168 7.13 -6.90 26.06
C ILE A 168 8.32 -5.96 25.88
N PRO A 169 9.27 -5.93 26.83
CA PRO A 169 10.55 -5.24 26.65
C PRO A 169 11.35 -5.83 25.49
N ILE A 170 12.08 -4.97 24.79
CA ILE A 170 13.08 -5.36 23.79
C ILE A 170 14.38 -4.68 24.13
N ASP A 171 15.39 -5.48 24.44
CA ASP A 171 16.73 -5.02 24.77
C ASP A 171 17.64 -5.15 23.55
N PHE A 172 18.34 -4.07 23.20
CA PHE A 172 19.28 -4.02 22.09
C PHE A 172 20.71 -3.93 22.60
N ASP A 173 21.59 -4.72 22.02
CA ASP A 173 22.98 -4.81 22.42
C ASP A 173 23.93 -4.60 21.22
N TYR A 174 24.75 -3.58 21.30
CA TYR A 174 25.70 -3.17 20.24
C TYR A 174 27.15 -3.37 20.64
N ARG A 175 27.43 -4.04 21.77
CA ARG A 175 28.80 -4.20 22.30
C ARG A 175 29.73 -4.90 21.35
N TYR A 176 29.19 -5.71 20.46
CA TYR A 176 29.93 -6.52 19.51
C TYR A 176 30.02 -5.90 18.10
N ASP A 177 29.47 -4.69 17.91
CA ASP A 177 29.65 -3.88 16.71
C ASP A 177 30.94 -3.05 16.81
N ASN A 178 32.07 -3.73 16.92
CA ASN A 178 33.37 -3.11 17.22
C ASN A 178 34.29 -2.95 16.01
N ILE A 179 33.96 -3.54 14.87
CA ILE A 179 34.76 -3.46 13.63
C ILE A 179 34.25 -2.37 12.71
N THR A 180 33.08 -2.54 12.16
CA THR A 180 32.50 -1.52 11.27
C THR A 180 32.02 -0.30 12.02
N GLY A 181 31.42 -0.53 13.19
CA GLY A 181 30.82 0.51 13.99
C GLY A 181 29.59 1.16 13.34
N TYR A 182 28.91 0.47 12.44
CA TYR A 182 27.73 0.99 11.75
C TYR A 182 26.65 1.43 12.73
N PHE A 183 26.47 0.67 13.80
CA PHE A 183 25.52 1.01 14.84
C PHE A 183 26.00 2.07 15.84
N LYS A 184 27.17 2.71 15.63
CA LYS A 184 27.54 3.95 16.31
C LYS A 184 26.74 5.14 15.80
N ASP A 185 26.28 5.08 14.54
CA ASP A 185 25.37 6.08 13.99
C ASP A 185 23.98 5.99 14.65
N PRO A 186 23.48 7.08 15.27
CA PRO A 186 22.16 7.09 15.92
C PRO A 186 20.99 6.86 14.96
N GLY A 187 21.14 7.26 13.69
CA GLY A 187 20.12 7.04 12.65
C GLY A 187 20.00 5.57 12.31
N VAL A 188 21.13 4.87 12.14
CA VAL A 188 21.17 3.42 11.90
C VAL A 188 20.53 2.67 13.06
N ARG A 189 20.88 3.00 14.30
CA ARG A 189 20.24 2.39 15.48
C ARG A 189 18.75 2.61 15.47
N LYS A 190 18.32 3.86 15.31
CA LYS A 190 16.90 4.21 15.33
C LYS A 190 16.10 3.45 14.27
N ALA A 191 16.62 3.34 13.06
CA ALA A 191 15.97 2.62 11.97
C ALA A 191 15.90 1.11 12.24
N ALA A 192 17.00 0.50 12.67
CA ALA A 192 17.04 -0.92 12.99
C ALA A 192 16.13 -1.28 14.19
N GLU A 193 16.17 -0.48 15.25
CA GLU A 193 15.30 -0.68 16.42
C GLU A 193 13.82 -0.51 16.08
N ALA A 194 13.48 0.45 15.21
CA ALA A 194 12.11 0.65 14.75
C ALA A 194 11.58 -0.60 14.04
N ALA A 195 12.35 -1.15 13.10
CA ALA A 195 12.00 -2.36 12.38
C ALA A 195 11.70 -3.55 13.31
N VAL A 196 12.56 -3.79 14.30
CA VAL A 196 12.33 -4.86 15.29
C VAL A 196 11.08 -4.59 16.13
N ARG A 197 10.93 -3.35 16.62
CA ARG A 197 9.76 -2.97 17.45
C ARG A 197 8.46 -3.10 16.67
N ASN A 198 8.47 -2.84 15.37
CA ASN A 198 7.31 -2.94 14.52
C ASN A 198 6.76 -4.37 14.48
N TRP A 199 7.60 -5.39 14.39
CA TRP A 199 7.16 -6.78 14.48
C TRP A 199 6.43 -7.06 15.80
N PHE A 200 7.05 -6.74 16.92
CA PHE A 200 6.51 -7.07 18.24
C PHE A 200 5.34 -6.19 18.69
N ALA A 201 5.09 -5.07 18.01
CA ALA A 201 3.95 -4.22 18.30
C ALA A 201 2.59 -4.90 18.04
N PHE A 202 2.57 -5.88 17.13
CA PHE A 202 1.34 -6.59 16.75
C PHE A 202 1.10 -7.88 17.51
N PHE A 203 2.03 -8.34 18.35
CA PHE A 203 1.87 -9.57 19.10
C PHE A 203 1.27 -9.33 20.50
N ASP A 204 0.35 -10.21 20.91
CA ASP A 204 -0.21 -10.26 22.26
C ASP A 204 0.70 -11.10 23.17
N LEU A 205 1.74 -10.49 23.67
CA LEU A 205 2.74 -11.15 24.50
C LEU A 205 2.69 -10.62 25.95
N ARG A 206 3.16 -11.44 26.86
CA ARG A 206 3.44 -11.06 28.24
C ARG A 206 4.94 -11.16 28.49
N PRO A 207 5.51 -10.38 29.39
CA PRO A 207 6.91 -10.57 29.78
C PRO A 207 7.19 -12.02 30.14
N PHE A 208 8.29 -12.53 29.66
CA PHE A 208 8.75 -13.89 29.93
C PHE A 208 9.44 -13.97 31.30
N ASP A 209 9.78 -15.18 31.74
CA ASP A 209 10.63 -15.35 32.90
C ASP A 209 11.97 -14.64 32.69
N THR A 210 12.48 -14.04 33.74
CA THR A 210 13.74 -13.28 33.67
C THR A 210 14.91 -14.23 33.39
N VAL A 211 15.72 -13.89 32.42
CA VAL A 211 17.03 -14.52 32.17
C VAL A 211 18.08 -13.64 32.87
N PRO A 212 18.88 -14.19 33.80
CA PRO A 212 19.95 -13.45 34.45
C PRO A 212 21.01 -12.95 33.46
N ALA A 213 21.77 -11.95 33.90
CA ALA A 213 22.91 -11.48 33.10
C ALA A 213 23.96 -12.57 32.88
N GLY A 214 24.42 -12.75 31.66
CA GLY A 214 25.39 -13.76 31.25
C GLY A 214 24.85 -15.16 31.04
N ASP A 215 23.57 -15.43 31.37
CA ASP A 215 22.99 -16.77 31.23
C ASP A 215 22.56 -17.07 29.77
N GLU A 216 22.31 -16.04 28.98
CA GLU A 216 22.03 -16.19 27.55
C GLU A 216 23.35 -16.07 26.78
N VAL A 217 23.80 -17.16 26.21
CA VAL A 217 25.03 -17.22 25.40
C VAL A 217 24.69 -17.60 23.97
N ASN A 218 25.21 -16.86 23.04
CA ASN A 218 25.05 -17.09 21.62
C ASN A 218 26.40 -16.98 20.89
N LYS A 219 26.45 -17.44 19.66
CA LYS A 219 27.62 -17.32 18.80
C LYS A 219 27.23 -16.54 17.56
N LEU A 220 27.92 -15.45 17.30
CA LEU A 220 27.76 -14.63 16.13
C LEU A 220 28.89 -14.92 15.13
N PRO A 221 28.64 -14.81 13.83
CA PRO A 221 29.71 -14.83 12.84
C PRO A 221 30.77 -13.79 13.17
N GLY A 222 32.04 -14.19 13.07
CA GLY A 222 33.17 -13.28 13.09
C GLY A 222 33.23 -12.45 11.81
N ASP A 223 34.23 -11.58 11.73
CA ASP A 223 34.38 -10.66 10.60
C ASP A 223 34.76 -11.33 9.30
N ASP A 224 35.31 -12.53 9.40
CA ASP A 224 35.75 -13.37 8.28
C ASP A 224 34.71 -14.45 7.92
N TRP A 225 33.56 -14.49 8.59
CA TRP A 225 32.52 -15.53 8.45
C TRP A 225 32.97 -16.93 8.81
N GLN A 226 34.23 -17.16 9.13
CA GLN A 226 34.80 -18.47 9.44
C GLN A 226 34.93 -18.69 10.94
N ASN A 227 35.17 -17.63 11.68
CA ASN A 227 35.26 -17.67 13.13
C ASN A 227 33.93 -17.23 13.75
N GLU A 228 33.67 -17.69 14.95
CA GLU A 228 32.50 -17.29 15.72
C GLU A 228 32.95 -16.41 16.91
N VAL A 229 32.12 -15.45 17.25
CA VAL A 229 32.29 -14.60 18.43
C VAL A 229 31.21 -15.00 19.42
N GLU A 230 31.62 -15.46 20.60
CA GLU A 230 30.70 -15.73 21.66
C GLU A 230 30.19 -14.43 22.27
N VAL A 231 28.88 -14.31 22.43
CA VAL A 231 28.19 -13.15 22.97
C VAL A 231 27.27 -13.58 24.13
N SER A 232 27.07 -12.69 25.09
CA SER A 232 26.14 -12.95 26.18
C SER A 232 25.36 -11.68 26.55
N ASN A 233 24.18 -11.86 27.15
CA ASN A 233 23.37 -10.72 27.59
C ASN A 233 24.06 -9.95 28.73
N ALA A 234 24.20 -8.63 28.55
CA ALA A 234 24.88 -7.76 29.52
C ALA A 234 24.12 -7.55 30.82
N LYS A 235 22.83 -7.71 30.80
CA LYS A 235 21.92 -7.44 31.91
C LYS A 235 20.79 -8.45 31.92
N PRO A 236 20.09 -8.63 33.04
CA PRO A 236 18.88 -9.45 33.05
C PRO A 236 17.83 -8.91 32.09
N TYR A 237 17.09 -9.80 31.43
CA TYR A 237 16.00 -9.42 30.55
C TYR A 237 14.82 -10.39 30.68
N ASN A 238 13.61 -9.92 30.35
CA ASN A 238 12.38 -10.69 30.41
C ASN A 238 11.47 -10.52 29.18
N GLY A 239 12.06 -10.03 28.11
CA GLY A 239 11.42 -9.87 26.80
C GLY A 239 12.27 -10.46 25.70
N MET A 240 12.52 -9.68 24.65
CA MET A 240 13.43 -10.04 23.56
C MET A 240 14.80 -9.40 23.80
N TYR A 241 15.86 -10.13 23.44
CA TYR A 241 17.23 -9.63 23.47
C TYR A 241 17.84 -9.72 22.08
N VAL A 242 18.31 -8.60 21.54
CA VAL A 242 18.77 -8.51 20.16
C VAL A 242 20.19 -7.96 20.10
N TRP A 243 21.12 -8.77 19.63
CA TRP A 243 22.48 -8.31 19.31
C TRP A 243 22.54 -7.74 17.90
N PHE A 244 23.04 -6.52 17.76
CA PHE A 244 23.34 -5.92 16.47
C PHE A 244 24.83 -5.87 16.22
N ARG A 245 25.22 -6.22 15.00
CA ARG A 245 26.59 -6.18 14.55
C ARG A 245 26.68 -5.77 13.08
N GLY A 246 27.67 -4.98 12.73
CA GLY A 246 28.03 -4.67 11.36
C GLY A 246 29.19 -5.54 10.89
N ILE A 247 29.14 -5.99 9.64
CA ILE A 247 30.23 -6.68 8.95
C ILE A 247 30.45 -6.02 7.60
N GLN A 248 31.72 -5.75 7.26
CA GLN A 248 32.08 -5.27 5.95
C GLN A 248 32.35 -6.45 5.02
N THR A 249 31.72 -6.47 3.85
CA THR A 249 31.99 -7.50 2.84
C THR A 249 33.20 -7.15 2.00
N PRO A 250 34.16 -8.09 1.83
CA PRO A 250 35.30 -7.86 0.97
C PRO A 250 35.01 -8.10 -0.52
N TYR A 251 33.79 -8.48 -0.87
CA TYR A 251 33.45 -8.90 -2.24
C TYR A 251 32.58 -7.87 -2.93
N SER A 252 33.19 -7.07 -3.79
CA SER A 252 32.51 -6.27 -4.78
C SER A 252 32.28 -7.13 -6.04
N THR A 253 31.12 -7.74 -6.17
CA THR A 253 30.72 -8.44 -7.40
C THR A 253 30.05 -7.53 -8.41
N GLY A 254 30.15 -6.23 -8.26
CA GLY A 254 29.46 -5.24 -9.10
C GLY A 254 27.99 -5.07 -8.79
N TYR A 255 27.45 -5.84 -7.85
CA TYR A 255 26.13 -5.66 -7.26
C TYR A 255 26.30 -5.60 -5.75
N PRO A 256 25.76 -4.58 -5.08
CA PRO A 256 25.81 -4.53 -3.62
C PRO A 256 25.11 -5.75 -3.06
N THR A 257 25.86 -6.59 -2.37
CA THR A 257 25.29 -7.77 -1.70
C THR A 257 24.88 -7.33 -0.31
N ILE A 258 23.61 -7.07 -0.13
CA ILE A 258 23.03 -6.77 1.18
C ILE A 258 22.58 -8.11 1.76
N ASN A 259 23.32 -8.60 2.73
CA ASN A 259 22.92 -9.79 3.47
C ASN A 259 22.72 -9.41 4.93
N GLY A 260 21.46 -9.14 5.28
CA GLY A 260 21.07 -9.22 6.69
C GLY A 260 21.14 -10.70 7.06
N LYS A 261 22.01 -11.05 7.97
CA LYS A 261 22.05 -12.40 8.56
C LYS A 261 21.64 -12.34 10.01
N PHE A 262 20.88 -13.30 10.42
CA PHE A 262 20.52 -13.46 11.81
C PHE A 262 20.85 -14.88 12.26
N HIS A 263 21.10 -15.02 13.54
CA HIS A 263 21.24 -16.29 14.19
C HIS A 263 20.23 -16.37 15.32
N THR A 264 19.42 -17.41 15.31
CA THR A 264 18.47 -17.70 16.38
C THR A 264 19.01 -18.82 17.22
N GLN A 265 18.89 -18.73 18.53
CA GLN A 265 19.10 -19.85 19.43
C GLN A 265 17.84 -20.13 20.26
N ASN A 266 17.48 -21.39 20.31
CA ASN A 266 16.44 -21.86 21.22
C ASN A 266 16.97 -21.84 22.65
N VAL A 267 16.51 -20.91 23.43
CA VAL A 267 16.81 -20.88 24.85
C VAL A 267 15.65 -21.47 25.61
N LYS A 268 15.70 -22.79 25.78
CA LYS A 268 14.74 -23.64 26.52
C LYS A 268 13.31 -23.67 25.92
N PRO A 269 12.45 -24.58 26.34
CA PRO A 269 11.17 -24.86 25.70
C PRO A 269 10.14 -23.73 25.89
N THR A 270 10.47 -22.57 25.41
CA THR A 270 9.49 -21.56 25.08
C THR A 270 9.14 -21.75 23.61
N PRO A 271 7.89 -21.57 23.20
CA PRO A 271 7.54 -21.64 21.78
C PRO A 271 8.20 -20.53 20.96
N TYR A 272 9.01 -19.64 21.56
CA TYR A 272 9.57 -18.47 20.91
C TYR A 272 11.09 -18.39 21.11
N HIS A 273 11.79 -17.98 20.07
CA HIS A 273 13.18 -17.54 20.18
C HIS A 273 13.22 -16.20 20.94
N ARG A 274 13.89 -16.17 22.08
CA ARG A 274 13.94 -14.98 22.96
C ARG A 274 15.18 -14.14 22.75
N SER A 275 16.22 -14.74 22.22
CA SER A 275 17.41 -14.02 21.82
C SER A 275 17.66 -14.20 20.34
N THR A 276 18.02 -13.14 19.68
CA THR A 276 18.27 -13.10 18.25
C THR A 276 19.47 -12.20 17.97
N SER A 277 20.06 -12.35 16.82
CA SER A 277 21.07 -11.40 16.33
C SER A 277 20.68 -10.87 14.97
N MET A 278 21.15 -9.66 14.68
CA MET A 278 21.00 -9.03 13.40
C MET A 278 22.35 -8.52 12.92
N ILE A 279 22.74 -8.95 11.75
CA ILE A 279 23.99 -8.55 11.14
C ILE A 279 23.67 -7.64 9.96
N LEU A 280 24.24 -6.43 9.97
CA LEU A 280 24.21 -5.52 8.84
C LEU A 280 25.53 -5.66 8.08
N GLU A 281 25.43 -6.19 6.87
CA GLU A 281 26.58 -6.44 6.00
C GLU A 281 26.45 -5.57 4.75
N TYR A 282 27.42 -4.71 4.47
CA TYR A 282 27.46 -3.94 3.23
C TYR A 282 28.85 -3.38 2.94
N ASP A 283 29.07 -2.97 1.69
CA ASP A 283 30.25 -2.25 1.26
C ASP A 283 29.96 -0.73 1.21
N GLU A 284 30.53 0.01 2.14
CA GLU A 284 30.35 1.46 2.25
C GLU A 284 30.92 2.27 1.06
N GLN A 285 31.77 1.65 0.25
CA GLN A 285 32.31 2.28 -0.97
C GLN A 285 31.29 2.25 -2.12
N LEU A 286 30.37 1.30 -2.10
CA LEU A 286 29.36 1.12 -3.13
C LEU A 286 28.05 1.80 -2.81
N MET A 287 27.65 1.80 -1.55
CA MET A 287 26.33 2.31 -1.12
C MET A 287 26.43 3.09 0.18
N LYS A 288 25.40 3.92 0.40
CA LYS A 288 25.20 4.65 1.66
C LYS A 288 24.03 4.07 2.42
N LEU A 289 24.05 4.21 3.73
CA LEU A 289 22.92 3.83 4.57
C LEU A 289 21.85 4.94 4.55
N PHE A 290 20.63 4.54 4.27
CA PHE A 290 19.46 5.39 4.38
C PHE A 290 18.73 5.04 5.67
N THR A 291 18.53 6.01 6.54
CA THR A 291 18.06 5.81 7.92
C THR A 291 16.81 6.61 8.28
N SER A 292 16.22 7.32 7.32
CA SER A 292 14.99 8.06 7.56
C SER A 292 13.83 7.11 7.77
N LEU A 293 13.02 7.38 8.79
CA LEU A 293 11.74 6.70 9.03
C LEU A 293 10.56 7.39 8.31
N GLY A 294 10.81 8.53 7.66
CA GLY A 294 9.78 9.29 6.97
C GLY A 294 9.48 8.72 5.59
N ASP A 295 8.20 8.48 5.32
CA ASP A 295 7.74 7.90 4.06
C ASP A 295 8.16 8.71 2.84
N GLU A 296 8.07 10.03 2.94
CA GLU A 296 8.45 10.89 1.84
C GLU A 296 9.94 10.88 1.51
N ASP A 297 10.79 10.58 2.49
CA ASP A 297 12.22 10.58 2.27
C ASP A 297 12.65 9.38 1.42
N TRP A 298 12.17 8.18 1.74
CA TRP A 298 12.47 7.02 0.91
C TRP A 298 11.80 7.08 -0.46
N TRP A 299 10.58 7.61 -0.53
CA TRP A 299 9.86 7.74 -1.79
C TRP A 299 10.56 8.66 -2.80
N LYS A 300 11.31 9.65 -2.32
CA LYS A 300 12.12 10.58 -3.12
C LYS A 300 13.55 10.14 -3.31
N THR A 301 13.98 9.13 -2.59
CA THR A 301 15.38 8.66 -2.61
C THR A 301 15.52 7.59 -3.69
N ASP A 302 16.62 7.67 -4.44
CA ASP A 302 17.05 6.58 -5.31
C ASP A 302 17.59 5.44 -4.45
N LEU A 303 16.70 4.50 -4.10
CA LEU A 303 17.03 3.35 -3.28
C LEU A 303 17.98 2.37 -3.98
N GLY A 304 18.19 2.50 -5.29
CA GLY A 304 19.23 1.75 -6.01
C GLY A 304 20.67 2.18 -5.65
N GLN A 305 20.82 3.31 -4.95
CA GLN A 305 22.10 3.86 -4.54
C GLN A 305 22.30 3.87 -3.02
N VAL A 306 21.35 3.36 -2.26
CA VAL A 306 21.39 3.34 -0.80
C VAL A 306 20.80 2.04 -0.26
N ILE A 307 21.20 1.70 0.97
CA ILE A 307 20.59 0.63 1.75
C ILE A 307 19.56 1.24 2.69
N ASP A 308 18.29 0.90 2.51
CA ASP A 308 17.24 1.26 3.46
C ASP A 308 17.36 0.37 4.70
N VAL A 309 17.92 0.91 5.77
CA VAL A 309 18.19 0.15 7.00
C VAL A 309 16.90 -0.37 7.65
N GLU A 310 15.85 0.45 7.71
CA GLU A 310 14.59 0.02 8.29
C GLU A 310 13.95 -1.12 7.50
N GLY A 311 13.83 -0.96 6.19
CA GLY A 311 13.26 -1.99 5.32
C GLY A 311 14.06 -3.28 5.33
N LEU A 312 15.39 -3.20 5.24
CA LEU A 312 16.27 -4.36 5.30
C LEU A 312 16.12 -5.10 6.64
N VAL A 313 16.22 -4.39 7.76
CA VAL A 313 16.07 -5.02 9.08
C VAL A 313 14.66 -5.57 9.28
N MET A 314 13.62 -4.91 8.75
CA MET A 314 12.25 -5.41 8.77
C MET A 314 12.14 -6.77 8.08
N HIS A 315 12.74 -6.91 6.91
CA HIS A 315 12.75 -8.14 6.13
C HIS A 315 13.53 -9.24 6.83
N GLU A 316 14.80 -8.98 7.09
CA GLU A 316 15.70 -10.00 7.66
C GLU A 316 15.29 -10.40 9.08
N TYR A 317 14.78 -9.47 9.87
CA TYR A 317 14.28 -9.79 11.21
C TYR A 317 13.00 -10.60 11.16
N GLY A 318 12.22 -10.51 10.09
CA GLY A 318 11.08 -11.38 9.82
C GLY A 318 11.47 -12.86 9.79
N HIS A 319 12.65 -13.21 9.25
CA HIS A 319 13.18 -14.56 9.33
C HIS A 319 13.46 -14.98 10.78
N ALA A 320 14.03 -14.09 11.58
CA ALA A 320 14.25 -14.37 13.00
C ALA A 320 12.94 -14.54 13.79
N VAL A 321 11.90 -13.80 13.41
CA VAL A 321 10.60 -13.87 14.09
C VAL A 321 9.80 -15.09 13.68
N ALA A 322 9.66 -15.37 12.38
CA ALA A 322 8.69 -16.34 11.91
C ALA A 322 9.11 -17.12 10.66
N PHE A 323 9.72 -16.48 9.70
CA PHE A 323 9.94 -17.03 8.35
C PHE A 323 11.24 -17.85 8.27
N HIS A 324 11.35 -18.87 9.10
CA HIS A 324 12.52 -19.75 9.18
C HIS A 324 12.15 -21.19 9.60
N SER A 325 12.95 -22.17 9.19
CA SER A 325 12.74 -23.59 9.50
C SER A 325 12.77 -23.95 10.98
N ASP A 326 13.43 -23.13 11.79
CA ASP A 326 13.52 -23.35 13.24
C ASP A 326 12.17 -23.19 13.95
N TRP A 327 11.24 -22.51 13.31
CA TRP A 327 9.86 -22.42 13.78
C TRP A 327 9.06 -23.61 13.28
N GLN A 328 8.66 -24.49 14.21
CA GLN A 328 7.91 -25.69 13.83
C GLN A 328 6.64 -25.37 13.04
N GLY A 329 5.90 -24.34 13.44
CA GLY A 329 4.70 -23.91 12.72
C GLY A 329 5.00 -23.46 11.29
N MET A 330 6.14 -22.80 11.07
CA MET A 330 6.57 -22.40 9.73
C MET A 330 7.04 -23.59 8.90
N ALA A 331 7.78 -24.51 9.50
CA ALA A 331 8.18 -25.76 8.84
C ALA A 331 6.95 -26.58 8.44
N ASP A 332 5.94 -26.65 9.29
CA ASP A 332 4.66 -27.32 9.01
C ASP A 332 3.87 -26.60 7.91
N TYR A 333 3.87 -25.27 7.91
CA TYR A 333 3.24 -24.47 6.86
C TYR A 333 3.86 -24.76 5.48
N VAL A 334 5.18 -24.72 5.36
CA VAL A 334 5.90 -25.03 4.12
C VAL A 334 5.69 -26.49 3.68
N ALA A 335 5.65 -27.42 4.64
CA ALA A 335 5.37 -28.83 4.37
C ALA A 335 3.89 -29.12 3.97
N GLY A 336 3.05 -28.12 3.95
CA GLY A 336 1.64 -28.26 3.58
C GLY A 336 0.73 -28.72 4.70
N LYS A 337 1.23 -28.82 5.93
CA LYS A 337 0.45 -29.20 7.11
C LYS A 337 -0.29 -28.02 7.73
N GLY A 338 0.26 -26.82 7.62
CA GLY A 338 -0.35 -25.56 8.10
C GLY A 338 -0.96 -24.68 7.01
N LYS A 339 -0.94 -25.13 5.74
CA LYS A 339 -1.43 -24.38 4.59
C LYS A 339 -2.92 -24.08 4.61
N ASP A 340 -3.66 -24.86 5.37
CA ASP A 340 -5.12 -24.78 5.45
C ASP A 340 -5.56 -23.73 6.49
N ASP A 341 -4.68 -22.79 6.87
CA ASP A 341 -5.12 -21.66 7.67
C ASP A 341 -6.15 -20.86 6.88
N GLN A 342 -7.39 -21.03 7.30
CA GLN A 342 -8.53 -20.48 6.59
C GLN A 342 -8.46 -18.96 6.54
N GLU A 343 -7.88 -18.30 7.52
CA GLU A 343 -7.80 -16.85 7.54
C GLU A 343 -6.79 -16.30 6.52
N VAL A 344 -5.66 -16.99 6.31
CA VAL A 344 -4.70 -16.65 5.25
C VAL A 344 -5.34 -16.88 3.88
N ILE A 345 -6.00 -18.03 3.70
CA ILE A 345 -6.72 -18.36 2.47
C ILE A 345 -7.82 -17.35 2.21
N ASP A 346 -8.61 -17.04 3.22
CA ASP A 346 -9.67 -16.06 3.14
C ASP A 346 -9.13 -14.67 2.79
N TYR A 347 -8.03 -14.25 3.38
CA TYR A 347 -7.40 -12.96 3.10
C TYR A 347 -6.84 -12.89 1.67
N GLN A 348 -6.15 -13.92 1.21
CA GLN A 348 -5.47 -13.94 -0.08
C GLN A 348 -6.34 -14.50 -1.22
N GLY A 349 -7.33 -15.33 -0.88
CA GLY A 349 -8.19 -16.04 -1.83
C GLY A 349 -7.66 -17.41 -2.23
N TYR A 350 -6.48 -17.80 -1.76
CA TYR A 350 -5.83 -19.09 -2.00
C TYR A 350 -4.70 -19.32 -0.97
N PRO A 351 -4.25 -20.57 -0.78
CA PRO A 351 -3.09 -20.86 0.07
C PRO A 351 -1.84 -20.15 -0.47
N VAL A 352 -1.13 -19.46 0.41
CA VAL A 352 0.09 -18.72 0.05
C VAL A 352 1.29 -19.65 0.09
N PRO A 353 1.91 -20.06 -1.03
CA PRO A 353 3.14 -20.84 -0.98
C PRO A 353 4.31 -19.98 -0.51
N LEU A 354 5.28 -20.58 0.17
CA LEU A 354 6.56 -19.96 0.44
C LEU A 354 7.63 -20.67 -0.40
N ASP A 355 8.66 -19.96 -0.80
CA ASP A 355 9.82 -20.54 -1.47
C ASP A 355 10.73 -21.30 -0.48
N SER A 356 11.80 -21.93 -0.98
CA SER A 356 12.74 -22.68 -0.14
C SER A 356 13.50 -21.83 0.89
N SER A 357 13.45 -20.51 0.76
CA SER A 357 14.03 -19.54 1.68
C SER A 357 12.98 -18.88 2.57
N TYR A 358 11.77 -19.44 2.59
CA TYR A 358 10.63 -18.96 3.39
C TYR A 358 10.12 -17.58 2.98
N HIS A 359 10.38 -17.16 1.75
CA HIS A 359 9.81 -15.92 1.22
C HIS A 359 8.46 -16.18 0.56
N VAL A 360 7.62 -15.17 0.63
CA VAL A 360 6.47 -15.06 -0.25
C VAL A 360 6.99 -14.76 -1.67
N PRO A 361 6.70 -15.58 -2.70
CA PRO A 361 7.23 -15.37 -4.05
C PRO A 361 6.86 -13.99 -4.62
N GLY A 362 7.88 -13.26 -5.11
CA GLY A 362 7.73 -11.86 -5.53
C GLY A 362 7.11 -11.62 -6.90
N ASP A 363 6.93 -12.64 -7.71
CA ASP A 363 6.53 -12.56 -9.12
C ASP A 363 5.06 -12.92 -9.36
N ASP A 364 4.34 -13.34 -8.35
CA ASP A 364 2.91 -13.59 -8.48
C ASP A 364 2.14 -12.27 -8.45
N PRO A 365 1.36 -11.92 -9.49
CA PRO A 365 0.61 -10.66 -9.53
C PRO A 365 -0.52 -10.58 -8.49
N TYR A 366 -0.84 -11.67 -7.82
CA TYR A 366 -1.90 -11.75 -6.81
C TYR A 366 -1.40 -11.52 -5.38
N TRP A 367 -0.09 -11.39 -5.20
CA TRP A 367 0.52 -11.29 -3.88
C TRP A 367 0.50 -9.86 -3.36
N ASP A 368 0.50 -9.77 -2.04
CA ASP A 368 0.67 -8.50 -1.36
C ASP A 368 2.11 -7.99 -1.60
N ARG A 369 2.25 -7.17 -2.64
CA ARG A 369 3.54 -6.59 -3.04
C ARG A 369 4.16 -5.67 -2.01
N LEU A 370 3.42 -5.36 -0.94
CA LEU A 370 3.90 -4.56 0.17
C LEU A 370 4.46 -5.42 1.29
N SER A 371 4.31 -6.75 1.22
CA SER A 371 4.84 -7.65 2.23
C SER A 371 6.36 -7.55 2.37
N GLY A 372 6.82 -7.31 3.58
CA GLY A 372 8.23 -7.32 3.93
C GLY A 372 8.95 -8.65 3.70
N GLN A 373 8.20 -9.75 3.52
CA GLN A 373 8.73 -11.08 3.27
C GLN A 373 8.63 -11.52 1.79
N SER A 374 8.42 -10.58 0.88
CA SER A 374 8.42 -10.84 -0.54
C SER A 374 9.86 -11.08 -1.06
N GLY A 375 10.16 -12.29 -1.53
CA GLY A 375 11.49 -12.73 -1.99
C GLY A 375 11.96 -12.22 -3.35
N GLY A 376 11.22 -11.34 -3.98
CA GLY A 376 11.52 -10.88 -5.34
C GLY A 376 12.62 -9.82 -5.40
N TRP A 377 13.87 -10.20 -5.40
CA TRP A 377 15.02 -9.28 -5.60
C TRP A 377 14.89 -8.39 -6.84
N ARG A 378 14.26 -8.87 -7.89
CA ARG A 378 14.16 -8.14 -9.16
C ARG A 378 13.05 -7.09 -9.19
N HIS A 379 12.11 -7.12 -8.24
CA HIS A 379 10.93 -6.24 -8.23
C HIS A 379 10.91 -5.27 -7.05
N VAL A 380 11.82 -5.41 -6.12
CA VAL A 380 11.88 -4.63 -4.87
C VAL A 380 12.77 -3.40 -4.99
N PHE A 381 13.79 -3.45 -5.83
CA PHE A 381 14.68 -2.32 -6.09
C PHE A 381 14.27 -1.57 -7.36
N PRO A 382 14.33 -0.28 -7.34
CA PRO A 382 14.87 0.65 -6.35
C PRO A 382 13.82 1.52 -5.64
N THR A 383 12.54 1.20 -5.68
CA THR A 383 11.47 2.15 -5.34
C THR A 383 10.55 1.68 -4.23
N ARG A 384 10.95 0.70 -3.42
CA ARG A 384 10.06 0.14 -2.41
C ARG A 384 10.81 -0.15 -1.11
N ARG A 385 10.30 0.42 -0.02
CA ARG A 385 10.65 -0.02 1.34
C ARG A 385 9.91 -1.31 1.67
N TRP A 386 10.58 -2.25 2.31
CA TRP A 386 9.90 -3.41 2.91
C TRP A 386 9.14 -2.97 4.15
N GLU A 387 7.88 -3.33 4.18
CA GLU A 387 6.97 -3.00 5.25
C GLU A 387 6.23 -4.24 5.76
N LEU A 388 5.80 -4.18 7.01
CA LEU A 388 5.02 -5.23 7.63
C LEU A 388 3.56 -5.13 7.16
N THR A 389 3.01 -6.22 6.63
CA THR A 389 1.63 -6.28 6.16
C THR A 389 0.75 -7.21 6.98
N LYS A 390 -0.55 -7.11 6.82
CA LYS A 390 -1.49 -8.05 7.45
C LYS A 390 -1.19 -9.49 7.04
N LEU A 391 -0.83 -9.74 5.78
CA LEU A 391 -0.45 -11.07 5.31
C LEU A 391 0.76 -11.62 6.07
N SER A 392 1.82 -10.81 6.22
CA SER A 392 3.01 -11.20 6.98
C SER A 392 2.67 -11.56 8.42
N LEU A 393 1.76 -10.82 9.05
CA LEU A 393 1.32 -11.08 10.42
C LEU A 393 0.46 -12.35 10.53
N LEU A 394 -0.46 -12.58 9.59
CA LEU A 394 -1.26 -13.81 9.57
C LEU A 394 -0.39 -15.05 9.36
N ILE A 395 0.63 -14.97 8.48
CA ILE A 395 1.59 -16.05 8.30
C ILE A 395 2.44 -16.25 9.56
N ALA A 396 2.84 -15.18 10.24
CA ALA A 396 3.56 -15.28 11.52
C ALA A 396 2.70 -15.95 12.61
N GLU A 397 1.39 -15.74 12.61
CA GLU A 397 0.49 -16.44 13.52
C GLU A 397 0.48 -17.95 13.26
N ASN A 398 0.57 -18.39 12.02
CA ASN A 398 0.76 -19.79 11.67
C ASN A 398 2.09 -20.36 12.20
N ALA A 399 3.13 -19.53 12.29
CA ALA A 399 4.40 -19.93 12.93
C ALA A 399 4.28 -20.10 14.45
N GLY A 400 3.18 -19.68 15.05
CA GLY A 400 2.90 -19.87 16.47
C GLY A 400 2.80 -18.57 17.27
N TRP A 401 2.92 -17.41 16.66
CA TRP A 401 2.72 -16.14 17.33
C TRP A 401 1.25 -15.87 17.62
N LYS A 402 0.97 -15.20 18.71
CA LYS A 402 -0.38 -14.73 19.03
C LYS A 402 -0.52 -13.27 18.65
N LEU A 403 -1.39 -12.97 17.71
CA LEU A 403 -1.66 -11.60 17.29
C LEU A 403 -2.55 -10.86 18.29
N ASN A 404 -2.29 -9.59 18.46
CA ASN A 404 -3.16 -8.69 19.20
C ASN A 404 -4.35 -8.27 18.32
N ARG A 405 -5.41 -9.05 18.37
CA ARG A 405 -6.63 -8.85 17.58
C ARG A 405 -7.41 -7.57 17.92
N LYS A 406 -6.99 -6.82 18.93
CA LYS A 406 -7.58 -5.52 19.28
C LYS A 406 -7.02 -4.37 18.45
N LEU A 407 -6.01 -4.61 17.64
CA LEU A 407 -5.44 -3.61 16.77
C LEU A 407 -6.31 -3.40 15.52
N THR A 408 -6.29 -2.20 14.99
CA THR A 408 -7.13 -1.78 13.86
C THR A 408 -7.13 -2.75 12.67
N PRO A 409 -5.98 -3.32 12.23
CA PRO A 409 -5.96 -4.24 11.09
C PRO A 409 -6.73 -5.56 11.29
N PHE A 410 -7.04 -5.91 12.55
CA PHE A 410 -7.71 -7.15 12.90
C PHE A 410 -9.13 -6.95 13.43
N LEU A 411 -9.53 -5.73 13.74
CA LEU A 411 -10.88 -5.42 14.14
C LEU A 411 -11.82 -5.48 12.94
N LYS A 412 -12.97 -6.10 13.13
CA LYS A 412 -14.05 -5.97 12.14
C LYS A 412 -14.51 -4.52 12.08
N PRO A 413 -14.87 -4.00 10.91
CA PRO A 413 -15.43 -2.67 10.84
C PRO A 413 -16.74 -2.59 11.60
N SER A 414 -17.03 -1.44 12.17
CA SER A 414 -18.30 -1.15 12.83
C SER A 414 -18.74 0.28 12.55
N ILE A 415 -20.05 0.49 12.48
CA ILE A 415 -20.61 1.83 12.37
C ILE A 415 -20.90 2.34 13.78
N GLU A 416 -20.18 3.36 14.22
CA GLU A 416 -20.31 3.90 15.59
C GLU A 416 -21.47 4.89 15.73
N THR A 417 -21.78 5.64 14.67
CA THR A 417 -22.92 6.56 14.68
C THR A 417 -24.22 5.79 14.90
N SER A 418 -24.85 5.98 16.04
CA SER A 418 -26.06 5.25 16.42
C SER A 418 -27.34 5.88 15.86
N ALA A 419 -27.35 7.19 15.65
CA ALA A 419 -28.48 7.95 15.12
C ALA A 419 -27.99 9.18 14.34
N VAL A 420 -28.83 9.69 13.47
CA VAL A 420 -28.60 10.94 12.75
C VAL A 420 -29.56 12.02 13.26
N PRO A 421 -29.12 13.28 13.41
CA PRO A 421 -29.98 14.36 13.86
C PRO A 421 -31.07 14.68 12.84
N ALA A 422 -32.18 15.21 13.29
CA ALA A 422 -33.24 15.69 12.41
C ALA A 422 -32.76 16.82 11.51
N ALA A 423 -33.30 16.88 10.31
CA ALA A 423 -33.06 17.92 9.31
C ALA A 423 -34.24 18.89 9.24
N LYS A 424 -34.03 20.02 8.55
CA LYS A 424 -35.10 20.99 8.28
C LYS A 424 -35.18 21.27 6.78
N THR A 425 -36.40 21.27 6.25
CA THR A 425 -36.66 21.58 4.84
C THR A 425 -36.05 22.94 4.44
N GLY A 426 -35.32 22.97 3.35
CA GLY A 426 -34.66 24.16 2.83
C GLY A 426 -33.41 24.62 3.59
N ALA A 427 -33.03 23.95 4.67
CA ALA A 427 -31.79 24.24 5.41
C ALA A 427 -30.67 23.26 5.03
N ALA A 428 -29.43 23.74 5.00
CA ALA A 428 -28.28 22.90 4.77
C ALA A 428 -28.14 21.88 5.89
N TYR A 429 -27.93 20.61 5.50
CA TYR A 429 -27.74 19.49 6.40
C TYR A 429 -26.33 18.90 6.20
N GLN A 430 -25.67 18.56 7.30
CA GLN A 430 -24.38 17.88 7.28
C GLN A 430 -24.26 16.99 8.50
N GLN A 431 -24.12 15.68 8.26
CA GLN A 431 -23.83 14.68 9.28
C GLN A 431 -22.82 13.69 8.75
N ARG A 432 -21.79 13.42 9.51
CA ARG A 432 -20.81 12.38 9.15
C ARG A 432 -21.03 11.12 9.98
N LEU A 433 -21.18 9.99 9.30
CA LEU A 433 -21.16 8.69 9.93
C LEU A 433 -19.74 8.32 10.35
N GLN A 434 -19.60 7.77 11.54
CA GLN A 434 -18.31 7.35 12.09
C GLN A 434 -18.16 5.84 12.00
N ALA A 435 -16.97 5.40 11.61
CA ALA A 435 -16.58 3.99 11.61
C ALA A 435 -15.43 3.75 12.54
N LYS A 436 -15.30 2.51 13.01
CA LYS A 436 -14.19 2.02 13.82
C LYS A 436 -13.81 0.61 13.39
N GLY A 437 -12.52 0.29 13.52
CA GLY A 437 -11.98 -1.03 13.17
C GLY A 437 -11.91 -1.26 11.68
N GLY A 438 -11.55 -2.47 11.29
CA GLY A 438 -11.28 -2.83 9.91
C GLY A 438 -10.02 -2.17 9.35
N VAL A 439 -9.80 -2.38 8.07
CA VAL A 439 -8.72 -1.75 7.32
C VAL A 439 -9.30 -0.57 6.56
N PRO A 440 -8.91 0.67 6.86
CA PRO A 440 -9.29 1.77 5.99
C PRO A 440 -8.72 1.50 4.59
N PHE A 441 -9.50 1.59 3.59
CA PHE A 441 -10.49 2.62 3.31
C PHE A 441 -11.94 2.13 3.42
N TYR A 442 -12.81 3.00 3.84
CA TYR A 442 -14.21 2.68 4.00
C TYR A 442 -15.02 3.05 2.75
N ASP A 443 -15.92 2.16 2.37
CA ASP A 443 -16.92 2.40 1.33
C ASP A 443 -18.32 2.41 1.97
N TRP A 444 -18.97 3.55 1.92
CA TRP A 444 -20.29 3.78 2.47
C TRP A 444 -21.36 3.76 1.39
N GLN A 445 -22.40 2.99 1.58
CA GLN A 445 -23.50 2.90 0.61
C GLN A 445 -24.85 2.86 1.30
N VAL A 446 -25.87 3.49 0.72
CA VAL A 446 -27.27 3.18 1.06
C VAL A 446 -27.64 1.93 0.28
N VAL A 447 -27.96 0.85 0.99
CA VAL A 447 -28.27 -0.47 0.40
C VAL A 447 -29.74 -0.82 0.47
N GLU A 448 -30.51 -0.12 1.30
CA GLU A 448 -31.95 -0.29 1.45
C GLU A 448 -32.60 1.05 1.82
N GLY A 449 -33.81 1.28 1.32
CA GLY A 449 -34.47 2.57 1.48
C GLY A 449 -33.84 3.69 0.66
N SER A 450 -34.06 4.94 1.06
CA SER A 450 -33.49 6.11 0.43
C SER A 450 -33.33 7.27 1.40
N LEU A 451 -32.31 8.09 1.17
CA LEU A 451 -32.18 9.37 1.87
C LEU A 451 -33.34 10.32 1.48
N PRO A 452 -33.71 11.26 2.38
CA PRO A 452 -34.62 12.34 2.02
C PRO A 452 -34.18 13.06 0.74
N ALA A 453 -35.15 13.46 -0.09
CA ALA A 453 -34.87 14.18 -1.32
C ALA A 453 -34.02 15.45 -1.06
N GLY A 454 -32.95 15.61 -1.84
CA GLY A 454 -31.99 16.69 -1.68
C GLY A 454 -30.78 16.39 -0.79
N LEU A 455 -30.74 15.19 -0.19
CA LEU A 455 -29.57 14.68 0.54
C LEU A 455 -28.83 13.58 -0.24
N SER A 456 -27.52 13.52 -0.04
CA SER A 456 -26.66 12.47 -0.60
C SER A 456 -25.68 11.97 0.44
N LEU A 457 -25.29 10.67 0.34
CA LEU A 457 -24.23 10.07 1.11
C LEU A 457 -22.93 10.05 0.29
N ASP A 458 -21.89 10.65 0.83
CA ASP A 458 -20.55 10.51 0.25
C ASP A 458 -19.97 9.15 0.62
N ARG A 459 -19.62 8.36 -0.39
CA ARG A 459 -19.15 6.97 -0.24
C ARG A 459 -17.84 6.85 0.52
N PHE A 460 -17.01 7.88 0.50
CA PHE A 460 -15.69 7.85 1.13
C PHE A 460 -15.70 8.40 2.53
N THR A 461 -16.40 9.50 2.72
CA THR A 461 -16.39 10.20 4.01
C THR A 461 -17.46 9.71 4.96
N GLY A 462 -18.48 9.01 4.45
CA GLY A 462 -19.68 8.73 5.23
C GLY A 462 -20.47 9.99 5.55
N ALA A 463 -20.23 11.10 4.84
CA ALA A 463 -20.96 12.34 5.07
C ALA A 463 -22.29 12.35 4.34
N ILE A 464 -23.37 12.55 5.08
CA ILE A 464 -24.70 12.83 4.54
C ILE A 464 -24.81 14.36 4.45
N THR A 465 -24.94 14.89 3.25
CA THR A 465 -24.95 16.33 2.98
C THR A 465 -26.02 16.71 1.97
N GLY A 466 -26.41 17.98 1.99
CA GLY A 466 -27.34 18.56 1.03
C GLY A 466 -28.37 19.46 1.69
N THR A 467 -29.44 19.74 0.97
CA THR A 467 -30.59 20.55 1.46
C THR A 467 -31.86 19.76 1.22
N PRO A 468 -32.51 19.26 2.26
CA PRO A 468 -33.74 18.49 2.06
C PRO A 468 -34.83 19.36 1.48
N THR A 469 -35.56 18.80 0.51
CA THR A 469 -36.59 19.56 -0.24
C THR A 469 -38.01 19.23 0.21
N THR A 470 -38.20 18.15 0.98
CA THR A 470 -39.54 17.66 1.38
C THR A 470 -39.49 17.25 2.85
N ALA A 471 -40.48 17.70 3.61
CA ALA A 471 -40.71 17.25 4.97
C ALA A 471 -41.20 15.80 5.02
N GLY A 472 -40.87 15.08 6.08
CA GLY A 472 -41.25 13.70 6.29
C GLY A 472 -40.18 12.89 6.98
N THR A 473 -40.43 11.61 7.21
CA THR A 473 -39.46 10.69 7.80
C THR A 473 -39.03 9.67 6.76
N ALA A 474 -37.74 9.48 6.60
CA ALA A 474 -37.14 8.49 5.73
C ALA A 474 -36.36 7.45 6.56
N THR A 475 -36.60 6.17 6.24
CA THR A 475 -35.83 5.04 6.79
C THR A 475 -34.90 4.53 5.69
N PHE A 476 -33.65 4.32 6.03
CA PHE A 476 -32.63 3.81 5.10
C PHE A 476 -31.57 3.01 5.83
N THR A 477 -31.02 2.00 5.16
CA THR A 477 -29.93 1.18 5.67
C THR A 477 -28.63 1.56 4.99
N VAL A 478 -27.64 1.91 5.81
CA VAL A 478 -26.29 2.17 5.34
C VAL A 478 -25.42 0.95 5.55
N GLN A 479 -24.68 0.57 4.51
CA GLN A 479 -23.64 -0.44 4.54
C GLN A 479 -22.27 0.23 4.61
N LEU A 480 -21.39 -0.31 5.43
CA LEU A 480 -19.98 0.00 5.49
C LEU A 480 -19.17 -1.22 5.06
N ARG A 481 -18.30 -1.03 4.08
CA ARG A 481 -17.21 -1.94 3.75
C ARG A 481 -15.89 -1.29 4.12
N ASP A 482 -14.93 -2.10 4.53
CA ASP A 482 -13.54 -1.68 4.63
C ASP A 482 -12.71 -2.21 3.44
N ASN A 483 -11.40 -1.96 3.46
CA ASN A 483 -10.47 -2.38 2.41
C ASN A 483 -9.94 -3.80 2.61
N ASP A 484 -10.38 -4.50 3.64
CA ASP A 484 -10.08 -5.91 3.79
C ASP A 484 -10.92 -6.70 2.78
N LYS A 485 -10.26 -7.40 1.86
CA LYS A 485 -10.83 -8.19 0.77
C LYS A 485 -11.95 -9.14 1.22
N LEU A 486 -11.93 -9.53 2.49
CA LEU A 486 -12.77 -10.57 3.05
C LEU A 486 -13.66 -10.08 4.17
N SER A 487 -13.53 -8.81 4.51
CA SER A 487 -14.38 -8.21 5.51
C SER A 487 -15.85 -8.31 5.07
N THR A 488 -16.64 -8.92 5.92
CA THR A 488 -18.10 -8.91 5.75
C THR A 488 -18.57 -7.48 5.97
N PRO A 489 -19.29 -6.89 5.00
CA PRO A 489 -19.87 -5.58 5.20
C PRO A 489 -20.76 -5.53 6.42
N VAL A 490 -20.74 -4.43 7.16
CA VAL A 490 -21.65 -4.19 8.26
C VAL A 490 -22.71 -3.19 7.86
N THR A 491 -23.91 -3.36 8.38
CA THR A 491 -25.06 -2.50 8.06
C THR A 491 -25.64 -1.88 9.31
N ARG A 492 -26.24 -0.70 9.14
CA ARG A 492 -27.04 -0.04 10.17
C ARG A 492 -28.22 0.70 9.55
N GLU A 493 -29.41 0.50 10.10
CA GLU A 493 -30.59 1.25 9.75
C GLU A 493 -30.62 2.59 10.47
N TYR A 494 -31.09 3.60 9.78
CA TYR A 494 -31.31 4.96 10.28
C TYR A 494 -32.69 5.45 9.91
N GLU A 495 -33.23 6.26 10.81
CA GLU A 495 -34.40 7.07 10.57
C GLU A 495 -33.99 8.54 10.60
N LEU A 496 -34.34 9.29 9.54
CA LEU A 496 -34.09 10.72 9.43
C LEU A 496 -35.38 11.48 9.24
N THR A 497 -35.75 12.26 10.22
CA THR A 497 -36.91 13.15 10.14
C THR A 497 -36.52 14.50 9.60
N VAL A 498 -37.25 14.99 8.60
CA VAL A 498 -37.14 16.33 8.01
C VAL A 498 -38.38 17.12 8.42
N ALA A 499 -38.19 18.20 9.18
CA ALA A 499 -39.25 19.11 9.63
C ALA A 499 -39.51 20.23 8.61
#